data_498c2de5a279125837c9645a43dadbb5
#
_entry.id   498c2de5a279125837c9645a43dadbb5
#
_cell.length_a   1.000
_cell.length_b   1.000
_cell.length_c   1.000
_cell.angle_alpha   90.00
_cell.angle_beta   90.00
_cell.angle_gamma   90.00
#
_symmetry.space_group_name_H-M   'P 1'
#
loop_
_entity.id
_entity.type
_entity.pdbx_description
1 polymer ?
#
loop_
_entity_poly.entity_id
_entity_poly.type
_entity_poly.pdbx_seq_one_letter_code
_entity_poly.pdbx_strand_id
1 'polypeptide(L)'
;MRIRIYILCFIVLSPLWTSASDRQRLSDNDSIPPKGWHTTEALSDSLPLTQKEYDRLFWKPNPMRAVWLGAVVPGLGQIYNRSYWKLPIVYGGFMGCIYAITWTNGQYEGYKSAYRDIYYDIQNGTVSNDPNKSYNAILPEGYSIQTMGGTQAYQNRLKDWQNASLRQRDLSILVTVLVYTLSLVDAYVDAQLFDFDISNDLSLNVSPQLYYDLQNQRTAEVKLAITF
;
A
#
# COMPACT_ATOMS: atom_id res chain seq x y z
N MET A 1 6.27 -21.86 -21.09
CA MET A 1 5.71 -22.04 -19.72
C MET A 1 5.21 -20.69 -19.19
N ARG A 2 4.14 -20.12 -19.79
CA ARG A 2 3.79 -18.67 -19.69
C ARG A 2 2.34 -18.38 -19.28
N ILE A 3 1.58 -19.22 -18.59
CA ILE A 3 0.14 -18.92 -18.34
C ILE A 3 -0.38 -19.41 -16.96
N ARG A 4 0.40 -19.48 -15.91
CA ARG A 4 -0.15 -19.94 -14.62
C ARG A 4 -0.11 -18.95 -13.45
N ILE A 5 0.34 -17.71 -13.68
CA ILE A 5 0.43 -16.69 -12.58
C ILE A 5 -0.79 -15.78 -12.51
N TYR A 6 -1.64 -15.71 -13.55
CA TYR A 6 -2.79 -14.79 -13.58
C TYR A 6 -4.03 -15.25 -12.80
N ILE A 7 -4.10 -16.49 -12.33
CA ILE A 7 -5.31 -17.03 -11.68
C ILE A 7 -5.35 -16.78 -10.16
N LEU A 8 -4.20 -16.54 -9.52
CA LEU A 8 -4.15 -16.32 -8.07
C LEU A 8 -4.49 -14.89 -7.63
N CYS A 9 -4.41 -13.90 -8.51
CA CYS A 9 -4.79 -12.51 -8.20
C CYS A 9 -6.30 -12.25 -8.22
N PHE A 10 -7.11 -13.13 -8.82
CA PHE A 10 -8.56 -12.88 -9.00
C PHE A 10 -9.44 -13.47 -7.88
N ILE A 11 -8.90 -14.31 -7.02
CA ILE A 11 -9.68 -14.99 -5.95
C ILE A 11 -9.77 -14.18 -4.66
N VAL A 12 -8.94 -13.13 -4.49
CA VAL A 12 -8.94 -12.30 -3.27
C VAL A 12 -9.91 -11.10 -3.35
N LEU A 13 -10.49 -10.82 -4.53
CA LEU A 13 -11.28 -9.60 -4.78
C LEU A 13 -12.80 -9.81 -4.81
N SER A 14 -13.31 -10.95 -4.40
CA SER A 14 -14.75 -11.14 -4.20
C SER A 14 -14.97 -12.10 -3.03
N PRO A 15 -15.51 -11.74 -1.87
CA PRO A 15 -16.82 -11.18 -1.69
C PRO A 15 -16.94 -10.24 -0.46
N LEU A 16 -17.18 -8.99 -0.66
CA LEU A 16 -17.65 -8.10 0.43
C LEU A 16 -18.90 -7.31 0.03
N TRP A 17 -19.74 -7.92 -0.79
CA TRP A 17 -21.02 -7.31 -1.14
C TRP A 17 -22.18 -8.24 -0.91
N THR A 18 -22.39 -8.65 0.35
CA THR A 18 -23.70 -9.14 0.81
C THR A 18 -23.79 -8.96 2.32
N SER A 19 -24.44 -7.90 2.73
CA SER A 19 -25.34 -7.81 3.89
C SER A 19 -25.65 -6.35 4.21
N ALA A 20 -26.52 -5.78 3.43
CA ALA A 20 -27.22 -4.57 3.78
C ALA A 20 -28.74 -4.85 3.63
N SER A 21 -29.32 -5.55 4.58
CA SER A 21 -30.78 -5.50 4.80
C SER A 21 -31.13 -6.12 6.15
N ASP A 22 -30.98 -5.34 7.21
CA ASP A 22 -31.87 -5.44 8.37
C ASP A 22 -32.02 -4.04 8.96
N ARG A 23 -32.78 -3.21 8.23
CA ARG A 23 -33.43 -2.07 8.86
C ARG A 23 -34.69 -2.59 9.53
N GLN A 24 -34.58 -2.98 10.78
CA GLN A 24 -35.75 -3.04 11.65
C GLN A 24 -36.38 -1.65 11.68
N ARG A 25 -37.60 -1.56 11.14
CA ARG A 25 -38.50 -0.43 11.35
C ARG A 25 -38.73 -0.31 12.85
N LEU A 26 -38.08 0.67 13.46
CA LEU A 26 -38.52 1.15 14.77
C LEU A 26 -39.90 1.82 14.59
N SER A 27 -40.85 1.32 15.31
CA SER A 27 -42.23 1.83 15.38
C SER A 27 -42.22 3.28 15.81
N ASP A 28 -42.88 4.13 15.01
CA ASP A 28 -43.15 5.55 15.34
C ASP A 28 -44.12 5.63 16.51
N ASN A 29 -43.64 5.47 17.74
CA ASN A 29 -44.45 5.79 18.91
C ASN A 29 -43.66 6.10 20.18
N ASP A 30 -42.43 6.55 20.08
CA ASP A 30 -41.72 7.08 21.24
C ASP A 30 -41.59 8.60 21.12
N SER A 31 -42.46 9.28 21.87
CA SER A 31 -42.42 10.70 22.11
C SER A 31 -41.03 11.11 22.62
N ILE A 32 -40.38 11.96 21.81
CA ILE A 32 -39.09 12.59 22.16
C ILE A 32 -39.25 13.36 23.49
N PRO A 33 -38.53 12.99 24.56
CA PRO A 33 -38.54 13.80 25.78
C PRO A 33 -37.82 15.13 25.49
N PRO A 34 -38.25 16.25 26.15
CA PRO A 34 -37.69 17.56 25.91
C PRO A 34 -36.20 17.58 26.31
N LYS A 35 -35.42 18.19 25.45
CA LYS A 35 -33.98 18.41 25.55
C LYS A 35 -33.62 19.19 26.81
N GLY A 36 -33.21 18.48 27.86
CA GLY A 36 -32.76 19.09 29.12
C GLY A 36 -31.68 18.22 29.74
N TRP A 37 -30.48 18.79 29.79
CA TRP A 37 -29.32 18.47 30.67
C TRP A 37 -29.15 17.01 31.07
N HIS A 38 -28.28 16.34 30.36
CA HIS A 38 -27.76 15.07 30.81
C HIS A 38 -26.74 15.31 31.93
N THR A 39 -27.22 15.25 33.18
CA THR A 39 -26.32 15.05 34.31
C THR A 39 -25.67 13.68 34.17
N THR A 40 -24.39 13.62 34.50
CA THR A 40 -23.56 12.41 34.50
C THR A 40 -24.13 11.24 35.32
N GLU A 41 -25.20 11.44 36.07
CA GLU A 41 -25.91 10.41 36.85
C GLU A 41 -26.86 9.57 36.03
N ALA A 42 -27.32 10.00 34.83
CA ALA A 42 -28.19 9.23 33.98
C ALA A 42 -27.49 8.12 33.23
N LEU A 43 -26.15 8.09 33.22
CA LEU A 43 -25.36 7.02 32.59
C LEU A 43 -25.11 5.81 33.51
N SER A 44 -25.40 5.92 34.81
CA SER A 44 -25.17 4.82 35.75
C SER A 44 -26.31 3.78 35.78
N ASP A 45 -27.43 4.09 35.15
CA ASP A 45 -28.61 3.22 35.16
C ASP A 45 -28.75 2.41 33.83
N SER A 46 -27.79 2.56 32.90
CA SER A 46 -27.66 1.67 31.75
C SER A 46 -27.12 0.32 32.24
N LEU A 47 -27.83 -0.75 31.90
CA LEU A 47 -27.44 -2.14 32.10
C LEU A 47 -25.91 -2.31 32.03
N PRO A 48 -25.28 -3.00 33.01
CA PRO A 48 -23.84 -3.19 32.99
C PRO A 48 -23.46 -3.83 31.66
N LEU A 49 -22.70 -3.08 30.85
CA LEU A 49 -22.19 -3.58 29.58
C LEU A 49 -21.47 -4.90 29.86
N THR A 50 -21.82 -5.93 29.11
CA THR A 50 -21.09 -7.19 29.18
C THR A 50 -19.62 -6.92 28.88
N GLN A 51 -18.67 -7.60 29.57
CA GLN A 51 -17.23 -7.43 29.36
C GLN A 51 -16.87 -7.44 27.86
N LYS A 52 -17.59 -8.23 27.06
CA LYS A 52 -17.44 -8.29 25.60
C LYS A 52 -17.85 -7.01 24.87
N GLU A 53 -18.85 -6.29 25.35
CA GLU A 53 -19.31 -5.01 24.80
C GLU A 53 -18.37 -3.89 25.21
N TYR A 54 -17.91 -3.90 26.45
CA TYR A 54 -16.87 -3.01 26.95
C TYR A 54 -15.59 -3.14 26.11
N ASP A 55 -15.09 -4.36 25.89
CA ASP A 55 -13.88 -4.62 25.10
C ASP A 55 -14.04 -4.22 23.63
N ARG A 56 -15.26 -4.18 23.07
CA ARG A 56 -15.53 -3.69 21.72
C ARG A 56 -15.53 -2.16 21.63
N LEU A 57 -16.07 -1.49 22.65
CA LEU A 57 -16.18 -0.03 22.69
C LEU A 57 -14.82 0.62 23.01
N PHE A 58 -14.04 -0.01 23.88
CA PHE A 58 -12.73 0.48 24.34
C PHE A 58 -11.56 -0.30 23.76
N TRP A 59 -11.75 -0.92 22.56
CA TRP A 59 -10.70 -1.68 21.92
C TRP A 59 -9.54 -0.76 21.51
N LYS A 60 -8.33 -1.09 21.99
CA LYS A 60 -7.09 -0.42 21.70
C LYS A 60 -6.11 -1.37 21.01
N PRO A 61 -5.54 -1.00 19.85
CA PRO A 61 -4.54 -1.82 19.21
C PRO A 61 -3.25 -1.87 20.03
N ASN A 62 -2.67 -3.06 20.15
CA ASN A 62 -1.35 -3.22 20.76
C ASN A 62 -0.28 -3.03 19.68
N PRO A 63 0.66 -2.04 19.82
CA PRO A 63 1.66 -1.74 18.81
C PRO A 63 2.55 -2.93 18.45
N MET A 64 2.96 -3.72 19.44
CA MET A 64 3.80 -4.91 19.20
C MET A 64 3.06 -5.99 18.41
N ARG A 65 1.76 -6.18 18.66
CA ARG A 65 0.96 -7.13 17.87
C ARG A 65 0.76 -6.64 16.44
N ALA A 66 0.58 -5.35 16.21
CA ALA A 66 0.48 -4.78 14.88
C ALA A 66 1.75 -5.03 14.07
N VAL A 67 2.93 -4.85 14.67
CA VAL A 67 4.23 -5.12 14.04
C VAL A 67 4.39 -6.61 13.74
N TRP A 68 4.14 -7.50 14.69
CA TRP A 68 4.28 -8.95 14.46
C TRP A 68 3.34 -9.46 13.38
N LEU A 69 2.09 -8.99 13.35
CA LEU A 69 1.15 -9.35 12.29
C LEU A 69 1.61 -8.83 10.93
N GLY A 70 2.09 -7.58 10.86
CA GLY A 70 2.67 -6.99 9.65
C GLY A 70 3.94 -7.71 9.19
N ALA A 71 4.73 -8.27 10.13
CA ALA A 71 5.94 -9.03 9.84
C ALA A 71 5.64 -10.42 9.26
N VAL A 72 4.51 -11.02 9.55
CA VAL A 72 4.11 -12.31 8.96
C VAL A 72 3.56 -12.11 7.56
N VAL A 73 2.65 -11.15 7.40
CA VAL A 73 2.08 -10.79 6.09
C VAL A 73 2.01 -9.27 5.97
N PRO A 74 2.61 -8.69 4.92
CA PRO A 74 2.53 -7.25 4.68
C PRO A 74 1.05 -6.80 4.60
N GLY A 75 0.70 -5.75 5.34
CA GLY A 75 -0.67 -5.24 5.38
C GLY A 75 -1.53 -5.74 6.55
N LEU A 76 -1.22 -6.88 7.19
CA LEU A 76 -1.98 -7.35 8.36
C LEU A 76 -1.91 -6.39 9.56
N GLY A 77 -0.82 -5.66 9.73
CA GLY A 77 -0.69 -4.62 10.75
C GLY A 77 -1.72 -3.51 10.55
N GLN A 78 -1.90 -3.04 9.32
CA GLN A 78 -2.88 -2.02 8.96
C GLN A 78 -4.33 -2.53 9.11
N ILE A 79 -4.59 -3.81 8.77
CA ILE A 79 -5.90 -4.45 9.01
C ILE A 79 -6.19 -4.51 10.51
N TYR A 80 -5.20 -4.90 11.31
CA TYR A 80 -5.35 -4.96 12.77
C TYR A 80 -5.64 -3.57 13.36
N ASN A 81 -4.98 -2.52 12.86
CA ASN A 81 -5.22 -1.12 13.27
C ASN A 81 -6.50 -0.52 12.69
N ARG A 82 -7.27 -1.26 11.87
CA ARG A 82 -8.47 -0.80 11.15
C ARG A 82 -8.21 0.33 10.14
N SER A 83 -6.96 0.53 9.74
CA SER A 83 -6.54 1.55 8.75
C SER A 83 -6.69 1.04 7.32
N TYR A 84 -7.90 0.60 6.94
CA TYR A 84 -8.16 -0.08 5.65
C TYR A 84 -7.85 0.79 4.42
N TRP A 85 -7.93 2.10 4.53
CA TRP A 85 -7.64 3.02 3.43
C TRP A 85 -6.17 3.00 2.99
N LYS A 86 -5.25 2.55 3.87
CA LYS A 86 -3.82 2.41 3.57
C LYS A 86 -3.51 1.12 2.80
N LEU A 87 -4.38 0.12 2.85
CA LEU A 87 -4.13 -1.18 2.21
C LEU A 87 -3.87 -1.08 0.70
N PRO A 88 -4.64 -0.31 -0.09
CA PRO A 88 -4.35 -0.16 -1.52
C PRO A 88 -2.95 0.42 -1.79
N ILE A 89 -2.47 1.35 -0.93
CA ILE A 89 -1.14 1.96 -1.07
C ILE A 89 -0.05 0.92 -0.75
N VAL A 90 -0.21 0.19 0.34
CA VAL A 90 0.75 -0.86 0.77
C VAL A 90 0.84 -1.95 -0.29
N TYR A 91 -0.29 -2.52 -0.71
CA TYR A 91 -0.29 -3.57 -1.74
C TYR A 91 0.16 -3.07 -3.11
N GLY A 92 -0.19 -1.84 -3.49
CA GLY A 92 0.31 -1.20 -4.72
C GLY A 92 1.84 -1.05 -4.69
N GLY A 93 2.41 -0.63 -3.56
CA GLY A 93 3.85 -0.58 -3.36
C GLY A 93 4.53 -1.96 -3.49
N PHE A 94 3.99 -2.98 -2.84
CA PHE A 94 4.52 -4.36 -2.94
C PHE A 94 4.39 -4.93 -4.35
N MET A 95 3.28 -4.69 -5.05
CA MET A 95 3.12 -5.11 -6.45
C MET A 95 4.17 -4.45 -7.36
N GLY A 96 4.44 -3.16 -7.16
CA GLY A 96 5.52 -2.46 -7.86
C GLY A 96 6.89 -3.06 -7.57
N CYS A 97 7.20 -3.39 -6.31
CA CYS A 97 8.44 -4.06 -5.93
C CYS A 97 8.59 -5.45 -6.56
N ILE A 98 7.54 -6.28 -6.52
CA ILE A 98 7.53 -7.60 -7.15
C ILE A 98 7.75 -7.48 -8.66
N TYR A 99 7.08 -6.53 -9.30
CA TYR A 99 7.28 -6.28 -10.72
C TYR A 99 8.73 -5.87 -11.01
N ALA A 100 9.30 -4.93 -10.25
CA ALA A 100 10.67 -4.49 -10.41
C ALA A 100 11.70 -5.64 -10.26
N ILE A 101 11.52 -6.49 -9.24
CA ILE A 101 12.39 -7.66 -9.00
C ILE A 101 12.27 -8.65 -10.16
N THR A 102 11.05 -8.99 -10.59
CA THR A 102 10.83 -9.95 -11.67
C THR A 102 11.37 -9.46 -13.00
N TRP A 103 11.20 -8.17 -13.29
CA TRP A 103 11.74 -7.52 -14.48
C TRP A 103 13.27 -7.52 -14.49
N THR A 104 13.89 -7.01 -13.42
CA THR A 104 15.36 -6.93 -13.32
C THR A 104 16.02 -8.31 -13.28
N ASN A 105 15.38 -9.29 -12.62
CA ASN A 105 15.86 -10.66 -12.64
C ASN A 105 15.78 -11.30 -14.03
N GLY A 106 14.72 -11.02 -14.79
CA GLY A 106 14.59 -11.48 -16.19
C GLY A 106 15.71 -10.95 -17.07
N GLN A 107 16.07 -9.67 -16.93
CA GLN A 107 17.19 -9.06 -17.65
C GLN A 107 18.53 -9.71 -17.26
N TYR A 108 18.75 -9.89 -15.96
CA TYR A 108 19.97 -10.54 -15.46
C TYR A 108 20.13 -11.97 -16.01
N GLU A 109 19.10 -12.82 -15.94
CA GLU A 109 19.17 -14.20 -16.44
C GLU A 109 19.36 -14.25 -17.96
N GLY A 110 18.78 -13.29 -18.71
CA GLY A 110 19.00 -13.16 -20.14
C GLY A 110 20.48 -12.89 -20.48
N TYR A 111 21.08 -11.87 -19.86
CA TYR A 111 22.50 -11.55 -20.10
C TYR A 111 23.45 -12.63 -19.57
N LYS A 112 23.13 -13.26 -18.46
CA LYS A 112 23.90 -14.36 -17.89
C LYS A 112 23.93 -15.58 -18.79
N SER A 113 22.78 -15.97 -19.36
CA SER A 113 22.70 -17.09 -20.30
C SER A 113 23.49 -16.80 -21.58
N ALA A 114 23.32 -15.59 -22.14
CA ALA A 114 24.05 -15.16 -23.31
C ALA A 114 25.57 -15.12 -23.12
N TYR A 115 26.03 -14.58 -21.96
CA TYR A 115 27.46 -14.57 -21.63
C TYR A 115 28.02 -15.97 -21.48
N ARG A 116 27.28 -16.86 -20.83
CA ARG A 116 27.69 -18.25 -20.64
C ARG A 116 27.80 -18.99 -21.99
N ASP A 117 26.77 -18.85 -22.82
CA ASP A 117 26.71 -19.59 -24.10
C ASP A 117 27.79 -19.09 -25.08
N ILE A 118 28.02 -17.78 -25.19
CA ILE A 118 29.10 -17.26 -26.04
C ILE A 118 30.47 -17.67 -25.49
N TYR A 119 30.66 -17.73 -24.16
CA TYR A 119 31.90 -18.18 -23.54
C TYR A 119 32.24 -19.63 -23.96
N TYR A 120 31.27 -20.56 -23.89
CA TYR A 120 31.45 -21.94 -24.30
C TYR A 120 31.65 -22.06 -25.80
N ASP A 121 30.93 -21.30 -26.62
CA ASP A 121 31.09 -21.35 -28.09
C ASP A 121 32.46 -20.81 -28.52
N ILE A 122 33.03 -19.82 -27.85
CA ILE A 122 34.40 -19.35 -28.05
C ILE A 122 35.41 -20.45 -27.74
N GLN A 123 35.26 -21.15 -26.64
CA GLN A 123 36.19 -22.23 -26.26
C GLN A 123 36.16 -23.41 -27.24
N ASN A 124 34.97 -23.67 -27.78
CA ASN A 124 34.76 -24.76 -28.75
C ASN A 124 34.97 -24.36 -30.20
N GLY A 125 35.21 -23.08 -30.51
CA GLY A 125 35.31 -22.56 -31.88
C GLY A 125 34.00 -22.63 -32.66
N THR A 126 32.84 -22.68 -31.98
CA THR A 126 31.50 -22.89 -32.59
C THR A 126 30.64 -21.60 -32.60
N VAL A 127 31.27 -20.44 -32.49
CA VAL A 127 30.54 -19.17 -32.53
C VAL A 127 29.82 -19.02 -33.85
N SER A 128 28.51 -18.84 -33.82
CA SER A 128 27.67 -18.74 -35.02
C SER A 128 26.68 -17.59 -34.92
N ASN A 129 26.19 -17.12 -36.06
CA ASN A 129 25.12 -16.12 -36.15
C ASN A 129 23.71 -16.75 -36.12
N ASP A 130 23.57 -17.97 -35.57
CA ASP A 130 22.28 -18.65 -35.45
C ASP A 130 21.34 -17.86 -34.51
N PRO A 131 20.17 -17.40 -34.96
CA PRO A 131 19.24 -16.63 -34.12
C PRO A 131 18.72 -17.41 -32.92
N ASN A 132 18.86 -18.75 -32.90
CA ASN A 132 18.45 -19.56 -31.73
C ASN A 132 19.48 -19.53 -30.59
N LYS A 133 20.65 -18.97 -30.79
CA LYS A 133 21.64 -18.79 -29.73
C LYS A 133 21.23 -17.61 -28.82
N SER A 134 21.34 -17.80 -27.51
CA SER A 134 20.91 -16.81 -26.52
C SER A 134 21.63 -15.46 -26.63
N TYR A 135 22.90 -15.47 -27.04
CA TYR A 135 23.66 -14.24 -27.26
C TYR A 135 23.24 -13.49 -28.54
N ASN A 136 22.72 -14.18 -29.57
CA ASN A 136 22.20 -13.54 -30.78
C ASN A 136 20.78 -12.97 -30.55
N ALA A 137 19.98 -13.56 -29.68
CA ALA A 137 18.66 -13.06 -29.32
C ALA A 137 18.69 -11.68 -28.58
N ILE A 138 19.85 -11.30 -28.02
CA ILE A 138 20.04 -10.03 -27.33
C ILE A 138 20.56 -8.94 -28.28
N LEU A 139 21.10 -9.31 -29.44
CA LEU A 139 21.57 -8.34 -30.42
C LEU A 139 20.40 -7.46 -30.91
N PRO A 140 20.57 -6.15 -30.98
CA PRO A 140 19.57 -5.28 -31.60
C PRO A 140 19.41 -5.63 -33.09
N GLU A 141 18.22 -5.37 -33.62
CA GLU A 141 17.96 -5.60 -35.06
C GLU A 141 19.00 -4.86 -35.93
N GLY A 142 19.56 -5.57 -36.90
CA GLY A 142 20.58 -5.03 -37.80
C GLY A 142 22.02 -5.07 -37.31
N TYR A 143 22.27 -5.52 -36.08
CA TYR A 143 23.61 -5.70 -35.54
C TYR A 143 24.07 -7.17 -35.64
N SER A 144 25.36 -7.35 -35.82
CA SER A 144 26.04 -8.66 -35.80
C SER A 144 27.19 -8.62 -34.78
N ILE A 145 27.70 -9.79 -34.41
CA ILE A 145 28.87 -9.89 -33.53
C ILE A 145 30.07 -9.11 -34.09
N GLN A 146 30.24 -9.09 -35.42
CA GLN A 146 31.32 -8.35 -36.07
C GLN A 146 31.13 -6.83 -35.94
N THR A 147 29.90 -6.32 -36.07
CA THR A 147 29.64 -4.88 -35.92
C THR A 147 29.79 -4.41 -34.47
N MET A 148 29.67 -5.34 -33.53
CA MET A 148 29.91 -5.06 -32.09
C MET A 148 31.41 -5.05 -31.71
N GLY A 149 32.31 -5.17 -32.69
CA GLY A 149 33.76 -5.17 -32.46
C GLY A 149 34.37 -6.56 -32.37
N GLY A 150 33.64 -7.59 -32.87
CA GLY A 150 34.07 -8.98 -32.86
C GLY A 150 33.69 -9.72 -31.58
N THR A 151 33.97 -11.02 -31.59
CA THR A 151 33.49 -11.95 -30.54
C THR A 151 33.96 -11.59 -29.14
N GLN A 152 35.23 -11.20 -28.99
CA GLN A 152 35.80 -10.88 -27.68
C GLN A 152 35.22 -9.56 -27.10
N ALA A 153 35.07 -8.55 -27.96
CA ALA A 153 34.49 -7.26 -27.54
C ALA A 153 33.01 -7.45 -27.16
N TYR A 154 32.27 -8.26 -27.90
CA TYR A 154 30.89 -8.57 -27.61
C TYR A 154 30.73 -9.37 -26.31
N GLN A 155 31.59 -10.38 -26.06
CA GLN A 155 31.63 -11.09 -24.80
C GLN A 155 31.84 -10.16 -23.59
N ASN A 156 32.76 -9.20 -23.68
CA ASN A 156 33.01 -8.23 -22.63
C ASN A 156 31.79 -7.33 -22.38
N ARG A 157 31.12 -6.89 -23.45
CA ARG A 157 29.86 -6.10 -23.32
C ARG A 157 28.74 -6.91 -22.64
N LEU A 158 28.57 -8.18 -22.98
CA LEU A 158 27.60 -9.06 -22.31
C LEU A 158 27.88 -9.18 -20.81
N LYS A 159 29.16 -9.30 -20.44
CA LYS A 159 29.59 -9.31 -19.04
C LYS A 159 29.28 -7.99 -18.35
N ASP A 160 29.49 -6.85 -18.99
CA ASP A 160 29.17 -5.53 -18.44
C ASP A 160 27.66 -5.35 -18.26
N TRP A 161 26.85 -5.77 -19.23
CA TRP A 161 25.37 -5.75 -19.13
C TRP A 161 24.87 -6.70 -18.06
N GLN A 162 25.45 -7.89 -17.92
CA GLN A 162 25.14 -8.81 -16.83
C GLN A 162 25.42 -8.17 -15.47
N ASN A 163 26.61 -7.53 -15.30
CA ASN A 163 26.99 -6.87 -14.05
C ASN A 163 26.10 -5.65 -13.74
N ALA A 164 25.69 -4.90 -14.78
CA ALA A 164 24.77 -3.78 -14.60
C ALA A 164 23.39 -4.27 -14.15
N SER A 165 22.86 -5.33 -14.79
CA SER A 165 21.57 -5.93 -14.44
C SER A 165 21.57 -6.56 -13.05
N LEU A 166 22.69 -7.17 -12.64
CA LEU A 166 22.89 -7.70 -11.31
C LEU A 166 22.75 -6.59 -10.25
N ARG A 167 23.42 -5.45 -10.48
CA ARG A 167 23.31 -4.29 -9.57
C ARG A 167 21.88 -3.74 -9.50
N GLN A 168 21.19 -3.65 -10.63
CA GLN A 168 19.78 -3.21 -10.66
C GLN A 168 18.87 -4.16 -9.89
N ARG A 169 19.05 -5.47 -10.04
CA ARG A 169 18.30 -6.49 -9.28
C ARG A 169 18.54 -6.36 -7.79
N ASP A 170 19.80 -6.26 -7.37
CA ASP A 170 20.17 -6.15 -5.96
C ASP A 170 19.62 -4.85 -5.34
N LEU A 171 19.65 -3.75 -6.09
CA LEU A 171 19.02 -2.49 -5.68
C LEU A 171 17.50 -2.63 -5.55
N SER A 172 16.83 -3.33 -6.45
CA SER A 172 15.38 -3.59 -6.36
C SER A 172 15.03 -4.40 -5.10
N ILE A 173 15.87 -5.35 -4.72
CA ILE A 173 15.72 -6.12 -3.47
C ILE A 173 15.87 -5.20 -2.25
N LEU A 174 16.89 -4.33 -2.24
CA LEU A 174 17.10 -3.36 -1.14
C LEU A 174 15.91 -2.41 -0.99
N VAL A 175 15.38 -1.88 -2.09
CA VAL A 175 14.18 -1.03 -2.08
C VAL A 175 12.98 -1.77 -1.53
N THR A 176 12.82 -3.05 -1.88
CA THR A 176 11.72 -3.87 -1.35
C THR A 176 11.81 -4.05 0.17
N VAL A 177 13.01 -4.32 0.69
CA VAL A 177 13.26 -4.42 2.14
C VAL A 177 12.95 -3.09 2.84
N LEU A 178 13.31 -1.96 2.22
CA LEU A 178 13.03 -0.62 2.76
C LEU A 178 11.51 -0.36 2.80
N VAL A 179 10.79 -0.62 1.72
CA VAL A 179 9.33 -0.47 1.66
C VAL A 179 8.64 -1.36 2.70
N TYR A 180 9.12 -2.58 2.86
CA TYR A 180 8.61 -3.49 3.89
C TYR A 180 8.84 -2.94 5.31
N THR A 181 10.03 -2.46 5.61
CA THR A 181 10.37 -1.87 6.91
C THR A 181 9.51 -0.63 7.18
N LEU A 182 9.33 0.25 6.19
CA LEU A 182 8.44 1.42 6.32
C LEU A 182 7.00 1.01 6.61
N SER A 183 6.49 -0.04 5.99
CA SER A 183 5.15 -0.57 6.26
C SER A 183 4.98 -1.06 7.70
N LEU A 184 6.03 -1.67 8.29
CA LEU A 184 6.01 -2.09 9.71
C LEU A 184 6.03 -0.89 10.66
N VAL A 185 6.88 0.12 10.35
CA VAL A 185 6.95 1.35 11.14
C VAL A 185 5.61 2.10 11.09
N ASP A 186 4.99 2.19 9.92
CA ASP A 186 3.66 2.80 9.76
C ASP A 186 2.60 2.09 10.63
N ALA A 187 2.56 0.76 10.61
CA ALA A 187 1.65 -0.02 11.44
C ALA A 187 1.90 0.19 12.95
N TYR A 188 3.17 0.33 13.36
CA TYR A 188 3.54 0.62 14.73
C TYR A 188 3.07 2.01 15.17
N VAL A 189 3.35 3.02 14.35
CA VAL A 189 2.98 4.42 14.63
C VAL A 189 1.46 4.58 14.69
N ASP A 190 0.71 3.98 13.76
CA ASP A 190 -0.75 3.99 13.76
C ASP A 190 -1.33 3.42 15.07
N ALA A 191 -0.75 2.32 15.55
CA ALA A 191 -1.20 1.72 16.79
C ALA A 191 -0.85 2.57 18.04
N GLN A 192 0.27 3.30 18.00
CA GLN A 192 0.66 4.22 19.07
C GLN A 192 -0.21 5.49 19.09
N LEU A 193 -0.54 6.00 17.91
CA LEU A 193 -1.32 7.23 17.77
C LEU A 193 -2.84 6.99 17.82
N PHE A 194 -3.28 5.76 18.03
CA PHE A 194 -4.71 5.41 18.02
C PHE A 194 -5.54 6.20 19.07
N ASP A 195 -4.94 6.53 20.22
CA ASP A 195 -5.58 7.31 21.27
C ASP A 195 -5.45 8.82 21.06
N PHE A 196 -4.65 9.27 20.10
CA PHE A 196 -4.50 10.68 19.77
C PHE A 196 -5.66 11.14 18.88
N ASP A 197 -6.83 11.31 19.48
CA ASP A 197 -7.95 11.95 18.82
C ASP A 197 -7.78 13.47 18.89
N ILE A 198 -7.26 14.06 17.82
CA ILE A 198 -7.08 15.51 17.68
C ILE A 198 -8.43 16.19 17.33
N SER A 199 -9.48 15.41 17.07
CA SER A 199 -10.70 15.92 16.46
C SER A 199 -11.67 16.58 17.43
N ASN A 200 -11.52 16.42 18.75
CA ASN A 200 -12.51 16.89 19.72
C ASN A 200 -12.31 18.34 20.19
N ASP A 201 -11.13 18.93 20.03
CA ASP A 201 -10.85 20.26 20.58
C ASP A 201 -10.87 21.38 19.55
N LEU A 202 -10.84 21.08 18.25
CA LEU A 202 -10.86 22.10 17.21
C LEU A 202 -12.24 22.19 16.55
N SER A 203 -13.11 23.08 17.02
CA SER A 203 -14.38 23.36 16.35
C SER A 203 -14.34 24.71 15.65
N LEU A 204 -14.59 24.69 14.33
CA LEU A 204 -14.80 25.89 13.54
C LEU A 204 -16.32 26.17 13.47
N ASN A 205 -16.75 27.22 14.15
CA ASN A 205 -18.14 27.68 14.09
C ASN A 205 -18.22 28.88 13.16
N VAL A 206 -18.95 28.72 12.05
CA VAL A 206 -19.21 29.79 11.09
C VAL A 206 -20.69 30.18 11.23
N SER A 207 -20.95 31.33 11.82
CA SER A 207 -22.32 31.84 11.99
C SER A 207 -22.52 33.13 11.21
N PRO A 208 -23.36 33.13 10.17
CA PRO A 208 -23.79 34.36 9.52
C PRO A 208 -24.77 35.11 10.46
N GLN A 209 -24.49 36.36 10.73
CA GLN A 209 -25.35 37.24 11.52
C GLN A 209 -25.77 38.44 10.67
N LEU A 210 -27.04 38.75 10.75
CA LEU A 210 -27.60 39.96 10.14
C LEU A 210 -27.85 40.98 11.23
N TYR A 211 -27.15 42.10 11.21
CA TYR A 211 -27.40 43.24 12.07
C TYR A 211 -28.15 44.36 11.38
N TYR A 212 -29.00 45.01 12.09
CA TYR A 212 -29.62 46.27 11.67
C TYR A 212 -28.90 47.43 12.35
N ASP A 213 -28.24 48.26 11.57
CA ASP A 213 -27.63 49.47 12.08
C ASP A 213 -28.69 50.50 12.51
N LEU A 214 -28.32 51.42 13.38
CA LEU A 214 -29.19 52.50 13.85
C LEU A 214 -29.79 53.33 12.73
N GLN A 215 -29.23 53.27 11.54
CA GLN A 215 -29.74 53.89 10.31
C GLN A 215 -30.61 52.95 9.46
N ASN A 216 -31.07 51.82 10.03
CA ASN A 216 -31.90 50.79 9.35
C ASN A 216 -31.29 50.17 8.08
N GLN A 217 -29.97 50.19 7.98
CA GLN A 217 -29.26 49.50 6.89
C GLN A 217 -28.94 48.05 7.30
N ARG A 218 -29.13 47.09 6.37
CA ARG A 218 -28.85 45.67 6.59
C ARG A 218 -27.38 45.43 6.37
N THR A 219 -26.65 45.06 7.41
CA THR A 219 -25.26 44.66 7.34
C THR A 219 -25.16 43.14 7.60
N ALA A 220 -24.52 42.43 6.68
CA ALA A 220 -24.24 40.99 6.85
C ALA A 220 -22.82 40.83 7.40
N GLU A 221 -22.72 40.19 8.54
CA GLU A 221 -21.45 39.86 9.19
C GLU A 221 -21.30 38.34 9.30
N VAL A 222 -20.11 37.83 8.98
CA VAL A 222 -19.77 36.41 9.16
C VAL A 222 -18.83 36.30 10.35
N LYS A 223 -19.32 35.73 11.44
CA LYS A 223 -18.52 35.47 12.63
C LYS A 223 -17.84 34.10 12.52
N LEU A 224 -16.51 34.10 12.54
CA LEU A 224 -15.67 32.90 12.59
C LEU A 224 -15.18 32.74 14.03
N ALA A 225 -15.59 31.67 14.70
CA ALA A 225 -15.07 31.32 16.01
C ALA A 225 -14.32 29.99 15.91
N ILE A 226 -13.04 30.00 16.31
CA ILE A 226 -12.21 28.80 16.46
C ILE A 226 -12.10 28.56 17.96
N THR A 227 -12.58 27.41 18.41
CA THR A 227 -12.45 26.98 19.83
C THR A 227 -11.35 25.92 19.86
N PHE A 228 -10.37 26.10 20.77
CA PHE A 228 -9.24 25.19 21.00
C PHE A 228 -9.53 24.35 22.22
#